data_f65276b059a8adab0d6d753cf3aa5d79
#
_entry.id   f65276b059a8adab0d6d753cf3aa5d79
#
_cell.length_a   1.000
_cell.length_b   1.000
_cell.length_c   1.000
_cell.angle_alpha   90.00
_cell.angle_beta   90.00
_cell.angle_gamma   90.00
#
_symmetry.space_group_name_H-M   'P 1'
#
loop_
_entity.id
_entity.type
_entity.pdbx_description
1 polymer ?
#
loop_
_entity_poly.entity_id
_entity_poly.type
_entity_poly.pdbx_seq_one_letter_code
_entity_poly.pdbx_strand_id
1 'polypeptide(L)'
;MIQANIRDYGLKPYVRTSHSLPHTEDEPWTLICKLPYNCHFQHWLVVDSPVGGKLTFKSTNPLVLYLTPAETTTFGPGKQTIEAKNWVSGEGATYQIPAGVTVRAVQYRETGFDCDFAGSFSCDDADFTTLWQKAARTAYICMRDHFYDCPDR
;
A
#
# COMPACT_ATOMS: atom_id res chain seq x y z
N MET A 1 28.22 -6.08 -1.05
CA MET A 1 26.76 -5.98 -0.83
C MET A 1 26.26 -4.85 -1.72
N ILE A 2 25.53 -5.15 -2.76
CA ILE A 2 24.94 -4.12 -3.64
C ILE A 2 23.79 -3.50 -2.84
N GLN A 3 23.94 -2.24 -2.47
CA GLN A 3 22.85 -1.51 -1.83
C GLN A 3 21.83 -1.20 -2.93
N ALA A 4 20.68 -1.84 -2.86
CA ALA A 4 19.61 -1.57 -3.81
C ALA A 4 19.16 -0.12 -3.67
N ASN A 5 19.11 0.61 -4.78
CA ASN A 5 18.58 1.98 -4.83
C ASN A 5 17.06 1.92 -4.73
N ILE A 6 16.54 1.82 -3.51
CA ILE A 6 15.10 1.84 -3.23
C ILE A 6 14.72 3.22 -2.75
N ARG A 7 13.83 3.88 -3.49
CA ARG A 7 13.28 5.19 -3.10
C ARG A 7 12.19 5.02 -2.05
N ASP A 8 12.29 5.81 -0.99
CA ASP A 8 11.22 6.03 -0.02
C ASP A 8 10.56 7.38 -0.29
N TYR A 9 9.30 7.36 -0.68
CA TYR A 9 8.54 8.57 -1.03
C TYR A 9 7.91 9.28 0.18
N GLY A 10 8.16 8.81 1.40
CA GLY A 10 7.49 9.31 2.59
C GLY A 10 6.03 8.87 2.72
N LEU A 11 5.39 9.29 3.79
CA LEU A 11 3.99 8.95 4.06
C LEU A 11 3.05 9.78 3.20
N LYS A 12 2.09 9.11 2.55
CA LYS A 12 1.06 9.68 1.69
C LYS A 12 -0.34 9.28 2.16
N PRO A 13 -1.34 10.16 2.02
CA PRO A 13 -2.73 9.77 2.25
C PRO A 13 -3.25 8.86 1.14
N TYR A 14 -4.13 7.93 1.46
CA TYR A 14 -4.93 7.23 0.46
C TYR A 14 -5.86 8.19 -0.27
N VAL A 15 -6.15 7.95 -1.54
CA VAL A 15 -7.07 8.81 -2.33
C VAL A 15 -8.50 8.68 -1.86
N ARG A 16 -8.86 7.54 -1.25
CA ARG A 16 -10.19 7.30 -0.68
C ARG A 16 -10.10 6.28 0.45
N THR A 17 -10.90 6.52 1.49
CA THR A 17 -11.18 5.57 2.58
C THR A 17 -12.67 5.32 2.68
N SER A 18 -13.09 4.13 3.09
CA SER A 18 -14.50 3.78 3.28
C SER A 18 -15.18 4.53 4.41
N HIS A 19 -14.40 5.08 5.35
CA HIS A 19 -14.87 5.84 6.51
C HIS A 19 -14.06 7.12 6.65
N SER A 20 -14.71 8.19 7.12
CA SER A 20 -13.99 9.41 7.56
C SER A 20 -13.26 9.12 8.86
N LEU A 21 -12.03 9.59 9.00
CA LEU A 21 -11.22 9.38 10.20
C LEU A 21 -11.14 10.67 11.05
N PRO A 22 -11.08 10.56 12.38
CA PRO A 22 -11.06 9.35 13.18
C PRO A 22 -12.39 8.59 13.19
N HIS A 23 -12.34 7.24 13.29
CA HIS A 23 -13.51 6.38 13.26
C HIS A 23 -13.39 5.22 14.25
N THR A 24 -14.52 4.84 14.87
CA THR A 24 -14.65 3.74 15.85
C THR A 24 -16.00 3.07 15.67
N GLU A 25 -16.06 1.76 15.81
CA GLU A 25 -17.30 0.98 15.86
C GLU A 25 -17.32 0.10 17.10
N ASP A 26 -18.52 -0.19 17.61
CA ASP A 26 -18.72 -1.10 18.75
C ASP A 26 -18.63 -2.58 18.34
N GLU A 27 -18.67 -2.87 17.06
CA GLU A 27 -18.48 -4.19 16.45
C GLU A 27 -17.21 -4.21 15.58
N PRO A 28 -16.65 -5.41 15.30
CA PRO A 28 -15.55 -5.52 14.34
C PRO A 28 -15.94 -4.98 12.96
N TRP A 29 -15.09 -4.17 12.37
CA TRP A 29 -15.38 -3.49 11.12
C TRP A 29 -14.21 -3.52 10.12
N THR A 30 -14.48 -3.07 8.90
CA THR A 30 -13.51 -3.10 7.81
C THR A 30 -13.24 -1.70 7.30
N LEU A 31 -11.98 -1.28 7.33
CA LEU A 31 -11.52 -0.07 6.65
C LEU A 31 -10.94 -0.43 5.28
N ILE A 32 -11.53 0.11 4.22
CA ILE A 32 -11.06 -0.06 2.84
C ILE A 32 -10.39 1.24 2.38
N CYS A 33 -9.16 1.14 1.90
CA CYS A 33 -8.36 2.27 1.44
C CYS A 33 -7.95 2.06 -0.02
N LYS A 34 -8.09 3.09 -0.86
CA LYS A 34 -7.73 3.05 -2.28
C LYS A 34 -6.46 3.86 -2.53
N LEU A 35 -5.52 3.26 -3.25
CA LEU A 35 -4.35 3.93 -3.82
C LEU A 35 -4.70 4.63 -5.14
N PRO A 36 -3.92 5.61 -5.58
CA PRO A 36 -4.12 6.27 -6.88
C PRO A 36 -3.87 5.33 -8.07
N TYR A 37 -3.04 4.32 -7.88
CA TYR A 37 -2.61 3.33 -8.88
C TYR A 37 -2.02 2.11 -8.16
N ASN A 38 -1.78 1.03 -8.89
CA ASN A 38 -1.03 -0.11 -8.37
C ASN A 38 0.42 0.28 -8.09
N CYS A 39 0.92 -0.02 -6.90
CA CYS A 39 2.30 0.27 -6.49
C CYS A 39 2.79 -0.72 -5.41
N HIS A 40 4.10 -0.67 -5.14
CA HIS A 40 4.66 -1.27 -3.94
C HIS A 40 4.54 -0.26 -2.79
N PHE A 41 4.03 -0.70 -1.66
CA PHE A 41 3.82 0.18 -0.51
C PHE A 41 3.92 -0.55 0.82
N GLN A 42 4.21 0.21 1.86
CA GLN A 42 4.10 -0.17 3.26
C GLN A 42 2.92 0.57 3.87
N HIS A 43 2.08 -0.13 4.62
CA HIS A 43 0.97 0.50 5.31
C HIS A 43 1.42 1.16 6.62
N TRP A 44 0.73 2.22 7.02
CA TRP A 44 0.97 2.98 8.24
C TRP A 44 -0.37 3.43 8.83
N LEU A 45 -0.60 3.12 10.11
CA LEU A 45 -1.82 3.48 10.83
C LEU A 45 -1.51 4.06 12.21
N VAL A 46 -2.37 4.95 12.67
CA VAL A 46 -2.46 5.33 14.07
C VAL A 46 -3.78 4.81 14.60
N VAL A 47 -3.70 3.93 15.59
CA VAL A 47 -4.85 3.37 16.31
C VAL A 47 -4.83 3.81 17.76
N ASP A 48 -6.00 3.78 18.39
CA ASP A 48 -6.17 4.04 19.82
C ASP A 48 -7.19 3.05 20.38
N SER A 49 -6.83 2.36 21.46
CA SER A 49 -7.68 1.33 22.06
C SER A 49 -7.46 1.28 23.57
N PRO A 50 -8.51 1.17 24.38
CA PRO A 50 -8.37 1.05 25.83
C PRO A 50 -7.71 -0.25 26.27
N VAL A 51 -7.80 -1.31 25.47
CA VAL A 51 -7.35 -2.67 25.83
C VAL A 51 -6.32 -3.27 24.88
N GLY A 52 -6.00 -2.56 23.79
CA GLY A 52 -5.21 -3.11 22.69
C GLY A 52 -6.07 -3.94 21.72
N GLY A 53 -5.41 -4.74 20.87
CA GLY A 53 -6.14 -5.53 19.90
C GLY A 53 -5.25 -6.26 18.91
N LYS A 54 -5.91 -6.88 17.95
CA LYS A 54 -5.30 -7.60 16.85
C LYS A 54 -5.93 -7.14 15.53
N LEU A 55 -5.14 -6.52 14.70
CA LEU A 55 -5.54 -5.97 13.40
C LEU A 55 -5.01 -6.87 12.29
N THR A 56 -5.83 -7.11 11.26
CA THR A 56 -5.40 -7.83 10.06
C THR A 56 -5.43 -6.90 8.86
N PHE A 57 -4.32 -6.86 8.14
CA PHE A 57 -4.14 -6.12 6.89
C PHE A 57 -4.12 -7.07 5.69
N LYS A 58 -4.70 -6.65 4.58
CA LYS A 58 -4.55 -7.28 3.26
C LYS A 58 -4.40 -6.19 2.20
N SER A 59 -3.50 -6.38 1.23
CA SER A 59 -3.51 -5.58 0.02
C SER A 59 -4.68 -6.00 -0.88
N THR A 60 -5.17 -5.07 -1.69
CA THR A 60 -6.22 -5.35 -2.70
C THR A 60 -5.57 -5.43 -4.08
N ASN A 61 -6.00 -6.41 -4.87
CA ASN A 61 -5.48 -6.67 -6.21
C ASN A 61 -3.94 -6.75 -6.23
N PRO A 62 -3.33 -7.65 -5.43
CA PRO A 62 -1.88 -7.78 -5.41
C PRO A 62 -1.37 -8.32 -6.74
N LEU A 63 -0.18 -7.85 -7.16
CA LEU A 63 0.50 -8.35 -8.36
C LEU A 63 0.87 -9.84 -8.22
N VAL A 64 1.09 -10.29 -6.98
CA VAL A 64 1.50 -11.66 -6.66
C VAL A 64 0.60 -12.20 -5.55
N LEU A 65 -0.30 -13.10 -5.90
CA LEU A 65 -1.34 -13.59 -5.01
C LEU A 65 -0.81 -14.33 -3.76
N TYR A 66 0.31 -15.03 -3.86
CA TYR A 66 0.87 -15.81 -2.76
C TYR A 66 2.00 -15.12 -1.99
N LEU A 67 2.47 -13.96 -2.44
CA LEU A 67 3.47 -13.16 -1.72
C LEU A 67 2.86 -12.06 -0.82
N THR A 68 1.54 -11.95 -0.78
CA THR A 68 0.84 -11.01 0.08
C THR A 68 -0.16 -11.70 1.00
N PRO A 69 0.33 -12.56 1.91
CA PRO A 69 -0.53 -13.11 2.94
C PRO A 69 -1.14 -11.95 3.77
N ALA A 70 -2.28 -12.24 4.39
CA ALA A 70 -2.82 -11.32 5.37
C ALA A 70 -1.80 -11.12 6.49
N GLU A 71 -1.34 -9.90 6.70
CA GLU A 71 -0.46 -9.56 7.82
C GLU A 71 -1.32 -9.28 9.04
N THR A 72 -0.97 -9.89 10.16
CA THR A 72 -1.66 -9.67 11.43
C THR A 72 -0.72 -9.07 12.44
N THR A 73 -1.12 -7.94 13.01
CA THR A 73 -0.34 -7.22 14.03
C THR A 73 -1.12 -7.12 15.33
N THR A 74 -0.47 -7.49 16.43
CA THR A 74 -1.00 -7.27 17.78
C THR A 74 -0.43 -5.98 18.34
N PHE A 75 -1.27 -5.19 18.99
CA PHE A 75 -0.90 -3.91 19.60
C PHE A 75 -1.47 -3.79 21.01
N GLY A 76 -0.78 -3.01 21.86
CA GLY A 76 -1.15 -2.77 23.26
C GLY A 76 -2.22 -1.69 23.41
N PRO A 77 -2.64 -1.40 24.68
CA PRO A 77 -3.57 -0.32 25.00
C PRO A 77 -2.95 1.06 24.72
N GLY A 78 -3.84 2.05 24.57
CA GLY A 78 -3.51 3.44 24.26
C GLY A 78 -3.26 3.69 22.78
N LYS A 79 -2.71 4.87 22.49
CA LYS A 79 -2.39 5.29 21.14
C LYS A 79 -1.13 4.59 20.63
N GLN A 80 -1.24 3.87 19.51
CA GLN A 80 -0.17 3.11 18.90
C GLN A 80 -0.01 3.50 17.42
N THR A 81 1.22 3.50 16.93
CA THR A 81 1.52 3.55 15.50
C THR A 81 1.86 2.15 15.03
N ILE A 82 1.18 1.69 14.00
CA ILE A 82 1.39 0.39 13.34
C ILE A 82 1.98 0.68 11.97
N GLU A 83 3.17 0.19 11.74
CA GLU A 83 3.89 0.31 10.48
C GLU A 83 4.24 -1.09 9.96
N ALA A 84 4.03 -1.33 8.68
CA ALA A 84 4.40 -2.60 8.05
C ALA A 84 5.90 -2.78 8.06
N LYS A 85 6.34 -3.99 8.38
CA LYS A 85 7.75 -4.37 8.31
C LYS A 85 8.20 -4.63 6.87
N ASN A 86 7.27 -5.10 6.04
CA ASN A 86 7.50 -5.47 4.65
C ASN A 86 6.67 -4.60 3.72
N TRP A 87 7.12 -4.46 2.50
CA TRP A 87 6.32 -3.88 1.44
C TRP A 87 5.39 -4.95 0.83
N VAL A 88 4.28 -4.50 0.32
CA VAL A 88 3.32 -5.28 -0.46
C VAL A 88 3.03 -4.57 -1.77
N SER A 89 2.46 -5.28 -2.75
CA SER A 89 1.94 -4.67 -3.98
C SER A 89 0.42 -4.65 -3.98
N GLY A 90 -0.18 -3.70 -4.68
CA GLY A 90 -1.62 -3.65 -4.86
C GLY A 90 -2.16 -2.27 -5.21
N GLU A 91 -3.47 -2.20 -5.36
CA GLU A 91 -4.23 -0.98 -5.66
C GLU A 91 -4.87 -0.35 -4.41
N GLY A 92 -4.65 -0.94 -3.26
CA GLY A 92 -5.21 -0.47 -2.00
C GLY A 92 -4.97 -1.43 -0.85
N ALA A 93 -5.62 -1.16 0.25
CA ALA A 93 -5.50 -1.88 1.50
C ALA A 93 -6.88 -2.12 2.13
N THR A 94 -7.02 -3.27 2.77
CA THR A 94 -8.18 -3.62 3.60
C THR A 94 -7.68 -3.96 5.00
N TYR A 95 -8.28 -3.34 6.00
CA TYR A 95 -7.95 -3.57 7.41
C TYR A 95 -9.18 -4.12 8.13
N GLN A 96 -9.01 -5.26 8.79
CA GLN A 96 -9.99 -5.78 9.74
C GLN A 96 -9.68 -5.20 11.11
N ILE A 97 -10.55 -4.33 11.60
CA ILE A 97 -10.38 -3.58 12.84
C ILE A 97 -11.28 -4.21 13.91
N PRO A 98 -10.74 -4.53 15.12
CA PRO A 98 -11.56 -5.02 16.22
C PRO A 98 -12.54 -3.97 16.74
N ALA A 99 -13.58 -4.41 17.39
CA ALA A 99 -14.53 -3.56 18.12
C ALA A 99 -13.82 -2.64 19.13
N GLY A 100 -14.31 -1.43 19.30
CA GLY A 100 -13.81 -0.45 20.26
C GLY A 100 -12.43 0.14 19.95
N VAL A 101 -11.86 -0.15 18.78
CA VAL A 101 -10.59 0.42 18.31
C VAL A 101 -10.88 1.64 17.44
N THR A 102 -10.34 2.78 17.82
CA THR A 102 -10.37 4.00 17.03
C THR A 102 -9.21 4.01 16.03
N VAL A 103 -9.49 4.08 14.74
CA VAL A 103 -8.49 4.42 13.73
C VAL A 103 -8.43 5.94 13.64
N ARG A 104 -7.31 6.55 14.01
CA ARG A 104 -7.12 8.00 13.99
C ARG A 104 -6.57 8.51 12.66
N ALA A 105 -5.70 7.75 12.05
CA ALA A 105 -5.10 8.06 10.76
C ALA A 105 -4.69 6.79 10.02
N VAL A 106 -4.75 6.81 8.70
CA VAL A 106 -4.23 5.77 7.83
C VAL A 106 -3.50 6.42 6.66
N GLN A 107 -2.30 5.93 6.41
CA GLN A 107 -1.43 6.41 5.34
C GLN A 107 -0.68 5.23 4.74
N TYR A 108 0.04 5.46 3.67
CA TYR A 108 0.95 4.50 3.07
C TYR A 108 2.27 5.19 2.71
N ARG A 109 3.32 4.40 2.62
CA ARG A 109 4.60 4.81 2.09
C ARG A 109 4.84 4.03 0.80
N GLU A 110 4.87 4.73 -0.32
CA GLU A 110 5.22 4.12 -1.58
C GLU A 110 6.73 3.82 -1.59
N THR A 111 7.12 2.66 -2.11
CA THR A 111 8.51 2.28 -2.30
C THR A 111 8.71 1.80 -3.72
N GLY A 112 9.89 1.99 -4.28
CA GLY A 112 10.19 1.57 -5.64
C GLY A 112 11.67 1.76 -5.96
N PHE A 113 12.05 1.36 -7.16
CA PHE A 113 13.40 1.62 -7.66
C PHE A 113 13.65 3.13 -7.74
N ASP A 114 14.82 3.58 -7.31
CA ASP A 114 15.15 5.02 -7.31
C ASP A 114 15.52 5.49 -8.71
N CYS A 115 14.51 5.75 -9.53
CA CYS A 115 14.66 6.32 -10.86
C CYS A 115 13.53 7.29 -11.18
N ASP A 116 13.81 8.21 -12.08
CA ASP A 116 12.82 9.05 -12.74
C ASP A 116 12.65 8.59 -14.18
N PHE A 117 11.42 8.71 -14.70
CA PHE A 117 11.16 8.43 -16.10
C PHE A 117 11.70 9.58 -16.95
N ALA A 118 12.86 9.36 -17.57
CA ALA A 118 13.48 10.35 -18.47
C ALA A 118 12.88 10.30 -19.90
N GLY A 119 12.27 9.19 -20.30
CA GLY A 119 11.64 9.02 -21.59
C GLY A 119 10.23 9.56 -21.65
N SER A 120 9.83 10.02 -22.82
CA SER A 120 8.45 10.40 -23.13
C SER A 120 8.05 9.88 -24.50
N PHE A 121 6.76 9.64 -24.68
CA PHE A 121 6.18 9.27 -25.96
C PHE A 121 4.84 9.97 -26.12
N SER A 122 4.59 10.53 -27.28
CA SER A 122 3.29 11.07 -27.69
C SER A 122 3.09 10.85 -29.17
N CYS A 123 1.86 10.62 -29.60
CA CYS A 123 1.47 10.56 -31.00
C CYS A 123 0.02 11.05 -31.14
N ASP A 124 -0.47 11.13 -32.36
CA ASP A 124 -1.83 11.62 -32.67
C ASP A 124 -2.92 10.66 -32.18
N ASP A 125 -2.56 9.40 -31.90
CA ASP A 125 -3.45 8.38 -31.35
C ASP A 125 -3.30 8.34 -29.82
N ALA A 126 -4.38 8.74 -29.11
CA ALA A 126 -4.41 8.78 -27.65
C ALA A 126 -4.26 7.39 -26.99
N ASP A 127 -4.68 6.32 -27.70
CA ASP A 127 -4.59 4.96 -27.17
C ASP A 127 -3.15 4.50 -27.09
N PHE A 128 -2.31 4.81 -28.08
CA PHE A 128 -0.87 4.52 -28.03
C PHE A 128 -0.15 5.33 -26.95
N THR A 129 -0.52 6.60 -26.76
CA THR A 129 0.02 7.41 -25.67
C THR A 129 -0.33 6.81 -24.32
N THR A 130 -1.58 6.37 -24.14
CA THR A 130 -2.06 5.70 -22.93
C THR A 130 -1.36 4.36 -22.73
N LEU A 131 -1.19 3.57 -23.77
CA LEU A 131 -0.49 2.29 -23.72
C LEU A 131 0.96 2.47 -23.24
N TRP A 132 1.67 3.46 -23.81
CA TRP A 132 3.04 3.76 -23.37
C TRP A 132 3.11 4.11 -21.89
N GLN A 133 2.21 4.97 -21.39
CA GLN A 133 2.17 5.36 -19.98
C GLN A 133 1.93 4.16 -19.06
N LYS A 134 1.00 3.27 -19.44
CA LYS A 134 0.73 2.03 -18.71
C LYS A 134 1.92 1.07 -18.74
N ALA A 135 2.57 0.91 -19.90
CA ALA A 135 3.75 0.06 -20.04
C ALA A 135 4.93 0.57 -19.22
N ALA A 136 5.20 1.87 -19.25
CA ALA A 136 6.23 2.51 -18.43
C ALA A 136 5.95 2.32 -16.93
N ARG A 137 4.69 2.50 -16.49
CA ARG A 137 4.29 2.25 -15.10
C ARG A 137 4.43 0.78 -14.71
N THR A 138 4.05 -0.15 -15.60
CA THR A 138 4.21 -1.59 -15.37
C THR A 138 5.68 -1.95 -15.22
N ALA A 139 6.54 -1.47 -16.11
CA ALA A 139 7.98 -1.68 -16.00
C ALA A 139 8.52 -1.18 -14.65
N TYR A 140 8.11 0.02 -14.21
CA TYR A 140 8.52 0.58 -12.92
C TYR A 140 8.09 -0.30 -11.75
N ILE A 141 6.85 -0.82 -11.75
CA ILE A 141 6.35 -1.71 -10.68
C ILE A 141 7.13 -3.02 -10.65
N CYS A 142 7.58 -3.52 -11.82
CA CYS A 142 8.42 -4.71 -11.92
C CYS A 142 9.91 -4.46 -11.60
N MET A 143 10.29 -3.23 -11.23
CA MET A 143 11.67 -2.86 -10.87
C MET A 143 11.81 -2.69 -9.37
N ARG A 144 12.77 -3.42 -8.79
CA ARG A 144 13.23 -3.19 -7.42
C ARG A 144 14.76 -3.17 -7.42
N ASP A 145 15.38 -4.18 -6.86
CA ASP A 145 16.83 -4.45 -6.96
C ASP A 145 17.20 -5.15 -8.29
N HIS A 146 16.20 -5.69 -8.97
CA HIS A 146 16.27 -6.31 -10.30
C HIS A 146 14.88 -6.25 -10.98
N PHE A 147 14.84 -6.62 -12.25
CA PHE A 147 13.59 -6.77 -12.97
C PHE A 147 12.94 -8.11 -12.65
N TYR A 148 11.65 -8.09 -12.34
CA TYR A 148 10.81 -9.27 -12.30
C TYR A 148 10.15 -9.44 -13.67
N ASP A 149 10.33 -10.59 -14.31
CA ASP A 149 9.73 -10.86 -15.63
C ASP A 149 8.25 -11.25 -15.50
N CYS A 150 7.90 -11.96 -14.43
CA CYS A 150 6.51 -12.27 -14.11
C CYS A 150 6.32 -12.44 -12.60
N PRO A 151 5.07 -12.25 -12.11
CA PRO A 151 4.77 -12.35 -10.68
C PRO A 151 4.86 -13.77 -10.11
N ASP A 152 4.98 -14.78 -10.97
CA ASP A 152 4.96 -16.19 -10.58
C ASP A 152 6.33 -16.88 -10.60
N ARG A 153 7.44 -16.13 -10.73
CA ARG A 153 8.81 -16.66 -10.76
C ARG A 153 9.72 -15.98 -9.76
#